data_2fe4a63426b3c0a59c6e73460b297fdb
#
_entry.id   2fe4a63426b3c0a59c6e73460b297fdb
#
_cell.length_a   1.000
_cell.length_b   1.000
_cell.length_c   1.000
_cell.angle_alpha   90.00
_cell.angle_beta   90.00
_cell.angle_gamma   90.00
#
_symmetry.space_group_name_H-M   'P 1'
#
loop_
_entity.id
_entity.type
_entity.pdbx_description
1 polymer ?
#
loop_
_entity_poly.entity_id
_entity_poly.type
_entity_poly.pdbx_seq_one_letter_code
_entity_poly.pdbx_strand_id
1 'polypeptide(L)'
;MSTIRIMLVEDDLDYRYLIEQALRREADFELCTSCTDGKSAVQTALIEQPDIVLMDLCLAHSPIDSAEASRQIRLQTDARVIILTSREDFETVIRASTHAFASAYLFKSNFPVLIPMIRETAQGVTSQAHLICSALLAPLTDAERSVLRHLLGEDVRLHSSSKTISNQQTGILRKLGLPGKKELTHIFSAYGLGSAETQAD
;
A
#
# COMPACT_ATOMS: atom_id res chain seq x y z
N MET A 1 -8.04 -18.78 -13.49
CA MET A 1 -7.52 -17.77 -12.53
C MET A 1 -7.44 -16.46 -13.28
N SER A 2 -7.82 -15.34 -12.69
CA SER A 2 -7.66 -14.03 -13.31
C SER A 2 -6.15 -13.70 -13.38
N THR A 3 -5.71 -13.12 -14.49
CA THR A 3 -4.34 -12.65 -14.67
C THR A 3 -4.07 -11.48 -13.72
N ILE A 4 -2.95 -11.50 -13.02
CA ILE A 4 -2.53 -10.41 -12.13
C ILE A 4 -1.79 -9.36 -12.98
N ARG A 5 -2.35 -8.16 -13.05
CA ARG A 5 -1.78 -7.02 -13.79
C ARG A 5 -0.76 -6.28 -12.94
N ILE A 6 0.46 -6.21 -13.42
CA ILE A 6 1.62 -5.69 -12.68
C ILE A 6 2.18 -4.47 -13.39
N MET A 7 2.43 -3.40 -12.65
CA MET A 7 3.22 -2.25 -13.08
C MET A 7 4.56 -2.25 -12.35
N LEU A 8 5.65 -2.02 -13.07
CA LEU A 8 7.00 -1.92 -12.51
C LEU A 8 7.48 -0.47 -12.56
N VAL A 9 8.06 0.01 -11.45
CA VAL A 9 8.69 1.34 -11.37
C VAL A 9 10.11 1.15 -10.85
N GLU A 10 11.07 1.25 -11.76
CA GLU A 10 12.50 0.95 -11.53
C GLU A 10 13.35 1.70 -12.56
N ASP A 11 14.32 2.48 -12.12
CA ASP A 11 15.21 3.23 -12.99
C ASP A 11 16.53 2.52 -13.31
N ASP A 12 16.93 1.52 -12.50
CA ASP A 12 18.05 0.64 -12.81
C ASP A 12 17.66 -0.33 -13.93
N LEU A 13 18.33 -0.21 -15.08
CA LEU A 13 18.04 -0.99 -16.29
C LEU A 13 18.27 -2.49 -16.11
N ASP A 14 19.31 -2.88 -15.37
CA ASP A 14 19.67 -4.28 -15.17
C ASP A 14 18.69 -4.97 -14.22
N TYR A 15 18.34 -4.28 -13.12
CA TYR A 15 17.37 -4.82 -12.16
C TYR A 15 15.95 -4.85 -12.75
N ARG A 16 15.58 -3.82 -13.52
CA ARG A 16 14.31 -3.81 -14.27
C ARG A 16 14.22 -5.00 -15.23
N TYR A 17 15.27 -5.22 -16.03
CA TYR A 17 15.33 -6.38 -16.95
C TYR A 17 15.17 -7.70 -16.20
N LEU A 18 15.86 -7.86 -15.06
CA LEU A 18 15.78 -9.06 -14.24
C LEU A 18 14.33 -9.33 -13.77
N ILE A 19 13.63 -8.30 -13.26
CA ILE A 19 12.23 -8.41 -12.83
C ILE A 19 11.34 -8.75 -14.04
N GLU A 20 11.45 -8.03 -15.15
CA GLU A 20 10.64 -8.26 -16.34
C GLU A 20 10.78 -9.69 -16.85
N GLN A 21 12.01 -10.24 -16.88
CA GLN A 21 12.25 -11.63 -17.26
C GLN A 21 11.63 -12.62 -16.28
N ALA A 22 11.65 -12.33 -14.98
CA ALA A 22 11.01 -13.19 -14.00
C ALA A 22 9.48 -13.18 -14.15
N LEU A 23 8.86 -12.01 -14.32
CA LEU A 23 7.42 -11.87 -14.50
C LEU A 23 6.91 -12.58 -15.78
N ARG A 24 7.65 -12.44 -16.89
CA ARG A 24 7.28 -13.07 -18.18
C ARG A 24 7.27 -14.60 -18.16
N ARG A 25 7.93 -15.23 -17.18
CA ARG A 25 7.94 -16.70 -17.04
C ARG A 25 6.70 -17.25 -16.36
N GLU A 26 5.90 -16.37 -15.74
CA GLU A 26 4.72 -16.73 -15.00
C GLU A 26 3.47 -16.53 -15.86
N ALA A 27 2.70 -17.60 -16.09
CA ALA A 27 1.53 -17.57 -16.98
C ALA A 27 0.33 -16.79 -16.38
N ASP A 28 0.34 -16.57 -15.07
CA ASP A 28 -0.68 -15.85 -14.32
C ASP A 28 -0.38 -14.36 -14.14
N PHE A 29 0.74 -13.84 -14.72
CA PHE A 29 1.14 -12.45 -14.64
C PHE A 29 1.08 -11.74 -15.98
N GLU A 30 0.67 -10.47 -15.95
CA GLU A 30 0.72 -9.53 -17.06
C GLU A 30 1.49 -8.27 -16.63
N LEU A 31 2.66 -8.04 -17.22
CA LEU A 31 3.35 -6.77 -17.07
C LEU A 31 2.68 -5.72 -17.97
N CYS A 32 1.85 -4.85 -17.39
CA CYS A 32 1.14 -3.81 -18.14
C CYS A 32 2.10 -2.77 -18.68
N THR A 33 3.06 -2.33 -17.84
CA THR A 33 4.00 -1.27 -18.16
C THR A 33 5.17 -1.21 -17.18
N SER A 34 6.25 -0.55 -17.61
CA SER A 34 7.41 -0.20 -16.77
C SER A 34 7.64 1.31 -16.85
N CYS A 35 7.84 1.95 -15.70
CA CYS A 35 8.17 3.37 -15.54
C CYS A 35 9.54 3.53 -14.88
N THR A 36 10.15 4.70 -15.03
CA THR A 36 11.47 5.02 -14.45
C THR A 36 11.44 6.14 -13.43
N ASP A 37 10.28 6.76 -13.21
CA ASP A 37 10.10 7.85 -12.24
C ASP A 37 8.70 7.84 -11.61
N GLY A 38 8.59 8.44 -10.41
CA GLY A 38 7.36 8.44 -9.64
C GLY A 38 6.22 9.23 -10.26
N LYS A 39 6.51 10.30 -11.00
CA LYS A 39 5.47 11.13 -11.63
C LYS A 39 4.78 10.39 -12.78
N SER A 40 5.56 9.77 -13.67
CA SER A 40 5.02 8.93 -14.73
C SER A 40 4.28 7.71 -14.16
N ALA A 41 4.80 7.14 -13.07
CA ALA A 41 4.16 6.02 -12.38
C ALA A 41 2.75 6.36 -11.90
N VAL A 42 2.54 7.52 -11.25
CA VAL A 42 1.21 7.95 -10.80
C VAL A 42 0.25 8.09 -11.98
N GLN A 43 0.67 8.78 -13.05
CA GLN A 43 -0.16 9.00 -14.24
C GLN A 43 -0.53 7.68 -14.92
N THR A 44 0.44 6.80 -15.06
CA THR A 44 0.24 5.50 -15.71
C THR A 44 -0.64 4.57 -14.89
N ALA A 45 -0.48 4.54 -13.56
CA ALA A 45 -1.32 3.73 -12.69
C ALA A 45 -2.81 4.10 -12.77
N LEU A 46 -3.12 5.40 -12.98
CA LEU A 46 -4.50 5.87 -13.17
C LEU A 46 -5.12 5.38 -14.50
N ILE A 47 -4.31 5.16 -15.52
CA ILE A 47 -4.76 4.71 -16.84
C ILE A 47 -4.84 3.19 -16.86
N GLU A 48 -3.76 2.52 -16.46
CA GLU A 48 -3.59 1.08 -16.56
C GLU A 48 -4.35 0.29 -15.48
N GLN A 49 -4.65 0.92 -14.34
CA GLN A 49 -5.33 0.28 -13.21
C GLN A 49 -4.71 -1.09 -12.87
N PRO A 50 -3.41 -1.16 -12.52
CA PRO A 50 -2.75 -2.42 -12.19
C PRO A 50 -3.28 -2.99 -10.87
N ASP A 51 -3.21 -4.32 -10.69
CA ASP A 51 -3.48 -4.96 -9.40
C ASP A 51 -2.33 -4.75 -8.41
N ILE A 52 -1.09 -4.83 -8.94
CA ILE A 52 0.15 -4.70 -8.17
C ILE A 52 1.07 -3.66 -8.81
N VAL A 53 1.63 -2.80 -7.98
CA VAL A 53 2.74 -1.90 -8.36
C VAL A 53 3.99 -2.33 -7.61
N LEU A 54 5.03 -2.68 -8.35
CA LEU A 54 6.38 -2.89 -7.83
C LEU A 54 7.09 -1.54 -7.89
N MET A 55 7.42 -0.95 -6.75
CA MET A 55 7.98 0.40 -6.65
C MET A 55 9.36 0.38 -6.03
N ASP A 56 10.39 0.74 -6.79
CA ASP A 56 11.70 1.01 -6.19
C ASP A 56 11.63 2.20 -5.23
N LEU A 57 12.21 2.04 -4.05
CA LEU A 57 12.28 3.10 -3.04
C LEU A 57 13.29 4.20 -3.40
N CYS A 58 14.25 3.94 -4.28
CA CYS A 58 15.39 4.81 -4.55
C CYS A 58 15.46 5.27 -6.02
N LEU A 59 14.39 5.86 -6.56
CA LEU A 59 14.39 6.40 -7.91
C LEU A 59 15.29 7.66 -8.00
N ALA A 60 16.38 7.58 -8.77
CA ALA A 60 17.46 8.59 -8.75
C ALA A 60 17.06 9.96 -9.30
N HIS A 61 16.17 10.03 -10.28
CA HIS A 61 15.81 11.26 -11.00
C HIS A 61 14.31 11.57 -10.95
N SER A 62 13.63 11.09 -9.91
CA SER A 62 12.20 11.33 -9.78
C SER A 62 11.92 12.71 -9.17
N PRO A 63 11.01 13.53 -9.76
CA PRO A 63 10.60 14.82 -9.21
C PRO A 63 9.76 14.69 -7.93
N ILE A 64 9.21 13.52 -7.68
CA ILE A 64 8.58 13.12 -6.42
C ILE A 64 9.27 11.85 -5.94
N ASP A 65 9.41 11.69 -4.62
CA ASP A 65 9.99 10.46 -4.09
C ASP A 65 9.06 9.26 -4.26
N SER A 66 9.64 8.07 -4.21
CA SER A 66 8.93 6.82 -4.44
C SER A 66 7.80 6.57 -3.44
N ALA A 67 8.00 7.00 -2.19
CA ALA A 67 7.01 6.81 -1.14
C ALA A 67 5.79 7.72 -1.36
N GLU A 68 5.99 8.96 -1.81
CA GLU A 68 4.91 9.88 -2.17
C GLU A 68 4.18 9.42 -3.46
N ALA A 69 4.91 8.93 -4.47
CA ALA A 69 4.31 8.35 -5.66
C ALA A 69 3.43 7.14 -5.31
N SER A 70 3.95 6.23 -4.48
CA SER A 70 3.20 5.08 -3.96
C SER A 70 1.94 5.51 -3.22
N ARG A 71 2.07 6.52 -2.35
CA ARG A 71 0.94 7.10 -1.61
C ARG A 71 -0.14 7.63 -2.56
N GLN A 72 0.22 8.39 -3.58
CA GLN A 72 -0.73 8.92 -4.55
C GLN A 72 -1.43 7.81 -5.32
N ILE A 73 -0.71 6.78 -5.76
CA ILE A 73 -1.28 5.60 -6.40
C ILE A 73 -2.30 4.92 -5.47
N ARG A 74 -1.92 4.66 -4.22
CA ARG A 74 -2.79 4.02 -3.22
C ARG A 74 -4.05 4.82 -2.89
N LEU A 75 -3.99 6.15 -2.92
CA LEU A 75 -5.15 7.01 -2.65
C LEU A 75 -6.12 7.11 -3.84
N GLN A 76 -5.66 6.84 -5.06
CA GLN A 76 -6.41 7.10 -6.29
C GLN A 76 -6.77 5.83 -7.07
N THR A 77 -6.22 4.67 -6.68
CA THR A 77 -6.46 3.38 -7.34
C THR A 77 -6.61 2.27 -6.31
N ASP A 78 -7.10 1.11 -6.74
CA ASP A 78 -7.15 -0.11 -5.91
C ASP A 78 -5.84 -0.90 -5.94
N ALA A 79 -4.82 -0.42 -6.65
CA ALA A 79 -3.54 -1.07 -6.77
C ALA A 79 -2.88 -1.30 -5.40
N ARG A 80 -2.32 -2.48 -5.18
CA ARG A 80 -1.48 -2.78 -4.02
C ARG A 80 -0.03 -2.49 -4.35
N VAL A 81 0.67 -1.81 -3.46
CA VAL A 81 2.07 -1.42 -3.68
C VAL A 81 2.99 -2.34 -2.88
N ILE A 82 3.94 -2.94 -3.58
CA ILE A 82 5.09 -3.66 -3.01
C ILE A 82 6.31 -2.77 -3.19
N ILE A 83 6.91 -2.33 -2.09
CA ILE A 83 8.15 -1.53 -2.12
C ILE A 83 9.33 -2.47 -2.35
N LEU A 84 10.16 -2.16 -3.36
CA LEU A 84 11.45 -2.77 -3.59
C LEU A 84 12.53 -1.87 -3.00
N THR A 85 13.49 -2.41 -2.27
CA THR A 85 14.53 -1.59 -1.65
C THR A 85 15.86 -2.31 -1.51
N SER A 86 16.96 -1.58 -1.76
CA SER A 86 18.31 -2.02 -1.40
C SER A 86 18.72 -1.55 0.01
N ARG A 87 17.89 -0.75 0.67
CA ARG A 87 18.17 -0.23 2.02
C ARG A 87 17.78 -1.26 3.06
N GLU A 88 18.69 -1.56 3.97
CA GLU A 88 18.46 -2.47 5.10
C GLU A 88 18.18 -1.71 6.41
N ASP A 89 18.19 -0.38 6.37
CA ASP A 89 17.87 0.46 7.53
C ASP A 89 16.38 0.36 7.86
N PHE A 90 16.11 -0.26 9.02
CA PHE A 90 14.76 -0.58 9.49
C PHE A 90 13.86 0.65 9.60
N GLU A 91 14.35 1.77 10.15
CA GLU A 91 13.55 2.98 10.34
C GLU A 91 13.11 3.58 9.00
N THR A 92 14.01 3.62 8.03
CA THR A 92 13.71 4.11 6.68
C THR A 92 12.68 3.24 6.00
N VAL A 93 12.80 1.90 6.09
CA VAL A 93 11.85 0.97 5.47
C VAL A 93 10.46 1.11 6.08
N ILE A 94 10.36 1.15 7.42
CA ILE A 94 9.06 1.32 8.12
C ILE A 94 8.43 2.67 7.77
N ARG A 95 9.22 3.76 7.81
CA ARG A 95 8.72 5.10 7.48
C ARG A 95 8.23 5.19 6.05
N ALA A 96 8.99 4.65 5.08
CA ALA A 96 8.58 4.64 3.68
C ALA A 96 7.33 3.78 3.47
N SER A 97 7.28 2.58 4.06
CA SER A 97 6.13 1.66 3.93
C SER A 97 4.85 2.23 4.53
N THR A 98 4.94 2.89 5.68
CA THR A 98 3.78 3.55 6.31
C THR A 98 3.35 4.79 5.53
N HIS A 99 4.30 5.64 5.10
CA HIS A 99 3.98 6.83 4.30
C HIS A 99 3.30 6.45 2.97
N ALA A 100 3.80 5.42 2.30
CA ALA A 100 3.29 4.90 1.04
C ALA A 100 1.95 4.14 1.16
N PHE A 101 1.48 3.80 2.36
CA PHE A 101 0.41 2.81 2.56
C PHE A 101 0.70 1.49 1.83
N ALA A 102 1.96 1.03 1.88
CA ALA A 102 2.40 -0.16 1.16
C ALA A 102 1.70 -1.42 1.67
N SER A 103 1.46 -2.38 0.77
CA SER A 103 0.93 -3.70 1.12
C SER A 103 2.03 -4.67 1.55
N ALA A 104 3.24 -4.47 1.04
CA ALA A 104 4.44 -5.23 1.41
C ALA A 104 5.71 -4.46 1.07
N TYR A 105 6.85 -4.97 1.54
CA TYR A 105 8.17 -4.55 1.06
C TYR A 105 9.07 -5.77 0.84
N LEU A 106 10.02 -5.64 -0.07
CA LEU A 106 10.99 -6.66 -0.41
C LEU A 106 12.39 -6.05 -0.54
N PHE A 107 13.35 -6.65 0.14
CA PHE A 107 14.75 -6.33 -0.10
C PHE A 107 15.19 -6.86 -1.47
N LYS A 108 15.81 -6.03 -2.30
CA LYS A 108 16.29 -6.43 -3.64
C LYS A 108 17.27 -7.62 -3.57
N SER A 109 17.99 -7.77 -2.47
CA SER A 109 18.85 -8.94 -2.18
C SER A 109 18.07 -10.25 -2.02
N ASN A 110 16.76 -10.21 -1.71
CA ASN A 110 15.91 -11.39 -1.55
C ASN A 110 15.00 -11.63 -2.76
N PHE A 111 15.54 -11.46 -3.96
CA PHE A 111 14.84 -11.59 -5.23
C PHE A 111 14.00 -12.88 -5.40
N PRO A 112 14.44 -14.08 -4.94
CA PRO A 112 13.65 -15.31 -5.09
C PRO A 112 12.24 -15.25 -4.46
N VAL A 113 12.02 -14.36 -3.50
CA VAL A 113 10.72 -14.20 -2.82
C VAL A 113 9.75 -13.31 -3.60
N LEU A 114 10.19 -12.61 -4.65
CA LEU A 114 9.37 -11.66 -5.42
C LEU A 114 8.08 -12.30 -5.95
N ILE A 115 8.20 -13.40 -6.68
CA ILE A 115 7.06 -14.06 -7.33
C ILE A 115 6.02 -14.57 -6.32
N PRO A 116 6.40 -15.34 -5.28
CA PRO A 116 5.46 -15.71 -4.21
C PRO A 116 4.79 -14.50 -3.53
N MET A 117 5.56 -13.44 -3.25
CA MET A 117 5.03 -12.23 -2.59
C MET A 117 4.00 -11.51 -3.45
N ILE A 118 4.20 -11.40 -4.76
CA ILE A 118 3.22 -10.82 -5.68
C ILE A 118 1.91 -11.60 -5.60
N ARG A 119 1.97 -12.94 -5.69
CA ARG A 119 0.78 -13.79 -5.61
C ARG A 119 0.04 -13.66 -4.28
N GLU A 120 0.77 -13.73 -3.17
CA GLU A 120 0.19 -13.57 -1.83
C GLU A 120 -0.47 -12.19 -1.69
N THR A 121 0.22 -11.13 -2.12
CA THR A 121 -0.29 -9.76 -2.06
C THR A 121 -1.53 -9.57 -2.94
N ALA A 122 -1.58 -10.19 -4.11
CA ALA A 122 -2.74 -10.12 -5.00
C ALA A 122 -3.97 -10.85 -4.44
N GLN A 123 -3.77 -11.93 -3.70
CA GLN A 123 -4.85 -12.74 -3.14
C GLN A 123 -5.54 -12.11 -1.93
N GLY A 124 -4.87 -11.24 -1.18
CA GLY A 124 -5.48 -10.65 0.02
C GLY A 124 -4.53 -9.87 0.91
N VAL A 125 -4.91 -9.76 2.17
CA VAL A 125 -4.12 -9.07 3.18
C VAL A 125 -3.06 -10.04 3.71
N THR A 126 -1.79 -9.62 3.60
CA THR A 126 -0.63 -10.42 4.03
C THR A 126 -0.25 -10.13 5.47
N SER A 127 0.60 -10.98 6.07
CA SER A 127 1.18 -10.71 7.40
C SER A 127 1.98 -9.41 7.42
N GLN A 128 2.68 -9.06 6.35
CA GLN A 128 3.38 -7.78 6.24
C GLN A 128 2.40 -6.60 6.20
N ALA A 129 1.30 -6.72 5.45
CA ALA A 129 0.26 -5.69 5.41
C ALA A 129 -0.33 -5.43 6.82
N HIS A 130 -0.57 -6.47 7.61
CA HIS A 130 -1.01 -6.32 9.00
C HIS A 130 0.01 -5.58 9.87
N LEU A 131 1.31 -5.87 9.72
CA LEU A 131 2.37 -5.18 10.47
C LEU A 131 2.48 -3.70 10.06
N ILE A 132 2.41 -3.40 8.77
CA ILE A 132 2.41 -2.02 8.26
C ILE A 132 1.16 -1.27 8.77
N CYS A 133 -0.01 -1.90 8.72
CA CYS A 133 -1.23 -1.33 9.27
C CYS A 133 -1.11 -1.05 10.79
N SER A 134 -0.54 -1.97 11.55
CA SER A 134 -0.28 -1.76 12.98
C SER A 134 0.65 -0.57 13.24
N ALA A 135 1.69 -0.41 12.43
CA ALA A 135 2.59 0.74 12.52
C ALA A 135 1.89 2.06 12.14
N LEU A 136 1.01 2.05 11.13
CA LEU A 136 0.14 3.20 10.78
C LEU A 136 -0.77 3.62 11.95
N LEU A 137 -1.29 2.66 12.68
CA LEU A 137 -2.20 2.90 13.80
C LEU A 137 -1.48 3.27 15.12
N ALA A 138 -0.16 3.09 15.18
CA ALA A 138 0.62 3.34 16.41
C ALA A 138 0.46 4.78 16.98
N PRO A 139 0.37 5.86 16.17
CA PRO A 139 0.17 7.23 16.67
C PRO A 139 -1.23 7.51 17.23
N LEU A 140 -2.21 6.61 17.01
CA LEU A 140 -3.58 6.83 17.44
C LEU A 140 -3.78 6.41 18.90
N THR A 141 -4.52 7.23 19.64
CA THR A 141 -5.00 6.89 20.99
C THR A 141 -6.10 5.81 20.90
N ASP A 142 -6.39 5.14 22.01
CA ASP A 142 -7.46 4.13 22.06
C ASP A 142 -8.84 4.70 21.69
N ALA A 143 -9.12 5.94 22.09
CA ALA A 143 -10.34 6.63 21.72
C ALA A 143 -10.40 6.91 20.20
N GLU A 144 -9.29 7.33 19.60
CA GLU A 144 -9.19 7.52 18.14
C GLU A 144 -9.30 6.20 17.38
N ARG A 145 -8.70 5.11 17.90
CA ARG A 145 -8.85 3.76 17.31
C ARG A 145 -10.30 3.28 17.35
N SER A 146 -11.03 3.54 18.45
CA SER A 146 -12.45 3.21 18.55
C SER A 146 -13.29 4.00 17.54
N VAL A 147 -12.98 5.30 17.35
CA VAL A 147 -13.65 6.13 16.33
C VAL A 147 -13.27 5.64 14.91
N LEU A 148 -12.03 5.29 14.66
CA LEU A 148 -11.62 4.72 13.36
C LEU A 148 -12.42 3.46 13.03
N ARG A 149 -12.52 2.51 13.95
CA ARG A 149 -13.30 1.27 13.77
C ARG A 149 -14.77 1.56 13.47
N HIS A 150 -15.36 2.51 14.20
CA HIS A 150 -16.73 2.98 13.93
C HIS A 150 -16.88 3.61 12.54
N LEU A 151 -15.91 4.42 12.10
CA LEU A 151 -15.90 5.03 10.74
C LEU A 151 -15.79 3.98 9.63
N LEU A 152 -15.16 2.84 9.93
CA LEU A 152 -15.02 1.69 9.02
C LEU A 152 -16.24 0.76 9.04
N GLY A 153 -17.27 1.08 9.84
CA GLY A 153 -18.53 0.33 9.87
C GLY A 153 -18.59 -0.78 10.91
N GLU A 154 -17.61 -0.87 11.80
CA GLU A 154 -17.67 -1.83 12.90
C GLU A 154 -18.68 -1.37 13.97
N ASP A 155 -19.37 -2.33 14.60
CA ASP A 155 -20.31 -2.03 15.71
C ASP A 155 -19.55 -1.71 17.00
N VAL A 156 -19.06 -0.48 17.10
CA VAL A 156 -18.34 0.01 18.27
C VAL A 156 -19.21 1.04 19.00
N ARG A 157 -19.51 0.78 20.29
CA ARG A 157 -20.19 1.76 21.13
C ARG A 157 -19.25 2.92 21.48
N LEU A 158 -19.57 4.10 20.97
CA LEU A 158 -18.85 5.32 21.30
C LEU A 158 -19.57 6.05 22.43
N HIS A 159 -18.86 6.26 23.56
CA HIS A 159 -19.41 6.96 24.74
C HIS A 159 -19.10 8.48 24.70
N SER A 160 -18.92 9.06 23.52
CA SER A 160 -18.54 10.46 23.33
C SER A 160 -19.63 11.25 22.61
N SER A 161 -19.68 12.55 22.84
CA SER A 161 -20.60 13.45 22.10
C SER A 161 -20.23 13.47 20.59
N SER A 162 -21.20 13.79 19.73
CA SER A 162 -20.97 13.94 18.29
C SER A 162 -19.86 14.95 17.97
N LYS A 163 -19.74 16.03 18.75
CA LYS A 163 -18.67 17.00 18.62
C LYS A 163 -17.29 16.40 18.94
N THR A 164 -17.21 15.58 19.99
CA THR A 164 -15.97 14.89 20.38
C THR A 164 -15.54 13.89 19.29
N ILE A 165 -16.49 13.12 18.75
CA ILE A 165 -16.24 12.17 17.66
C ILE A 165 -15.72 12.90 16.41
N SER A 166 -16.33 14.03 16.03
CA SER A 166 -15.87 14.85 14.91
C SER A 166 -14.45 15.40 15.11
N ASN A 167 -14.12 15.84 16.32
CA ASN A 167 -12.76 16.29 16.65
C ASN A 167 -11.74 15.13 16.56
N GLN A 168 -12.10 13.94 17.07
CA GLN A 168 -11.25 12.74 16.97
C GLN A 168 -11.06 12.32 15.52
N GLN A 169 -12.11 12.34 14.69
CA GLN A 169 -12.00 12.08 13.26
C GLN A 169 -11.01 13.04 12.58
N THR A 170 -11.09 14.33 12.85
CA THR A 170 -10.14 15.33 12.34
C THR A 170 -8.71 15.04 12.81
N GLY A 171 -8.56 14.63 14.07
CA GLY A 171 -7.27 14.22 14.65
C GLY A 171 -6.68 13.00 13.95
N ILE A 172 -7.48 11.97 13.68
CA ILE A 172 -7.10 10.76 12.94
C ILE A 172 -6.62 11.12 11.54
N LEU A 173 -7.43 11.86 10.77
CA LEU A 173 -7.09 12.27 9.41
C LEU A 173 -5.75 13.02 9.37
N ARG A 174 -5.54 13.96 10.29
CA ARG A 174 -4.29 14.71 10.41
C ARG A 174 -3.09 13.81 10.74
N LYS A 175 -3.23 12.89 11.71
CA LYS A 175 -2.16 11.97 12.13
C LYS A 175 -1.75 10.99 11.03
N LEU A 176 -2.72 10.54 10.24
CA LEU A 176 -2.51 9.64 9.11
C LEU A 176 -2.19 10.39 7.81
N GLY A 177 -2.29 11.73 7.82
CA GLY A 177 -2.10 12.56 6.64
C GLY A 177 -3.14 12.34 5.55
N LEU A 178 -4.35 11.89 5.88
CA LEU A 178 -5.41 11.58 4.91
C LEU A 178 -6.30 12.81 4.67
N PRO A 179 -6.72 13.06 3.40
CA PRO A 179 -7.53 14.25 3.09
C PRO A 179 -8.98 14.14 3.58
N GLY A 180 -9.53 12.93 3.74
CA GLY A 180 -10.90 12.75 4.14
C GLY A 180 -11.29 11.34 4.53
N LYS A 181 -12.57 11.19 4.91
CA LYS A 181 -13.15 9.91 5.34
C LYS A 181 -13.15 8.88 4.20
N LYS A 182 -13.36 9.31 2.95
CA LYS A 182 -13.39 8.41 1.78
C LYS A 182 -12.06 7.69 1.62
N GLU A 183 -10.96 8.45 1.64
CA GLU A 183 -9.61 7.92 1.51
C GLU A 183 -9.23 7.07 2.73
N LEU A 184 -9.66 7.47 3.93
CA LEU A 184 -9.48 6.67 5.14
C LEU A 184 -10.14 5.29 4.99
N THR A 185 -11.42 5.26 4.59
CA THR A 185 -12.14 4.00 4.40
C THR A 185 -11.50 3.17 3.30
N HIS A 186 -11.14 3.77 2.16
CA HIS A 186 -10.49 3.11 1.05
C HIS A 186 -9.17 2.41 1.47
N ILE A 187 -8.28 3.16 2.12
CA ILE A 187 -6.97 2.64 2.55
C ILE A 187 -7.13 1.51 3.58
N PHE A 188 -7.95 1.70 4.62
CA PHE A 188 -8.04 0.72 5.70
C PHE A 188 -8.87 -0.51 5.33
N SER A 189 -9.84 -0.41 4.41
CA SER A 189 -10.51 -1.57 3.83
C SER A 189 -9.52 -2.47 3.07
N ALA A 190 -8.55 -1.87 2.37
CA ALA A 190 -7.49 -2.63 1.69
C ALA A 190 -6.54 -3.37 2.67
N TYR A 191 -6.49 -2.96 3.95
CA TYR A 191 -5.82 -3.70 5.02
C TYR A 191 -6.74 -4.67 5.76
N GLY A 192 -7.97 -4.88 5.29
CA GLY A 192 -8.93 -5.81 5.89
C GLY A 192 -9.67 -5.25 7.11
N LEU A 193 -9.54 -3.96 7.41
CA LEU A 193 -10.31 -3.33 8.49
C LEU A 193 -11.70 -2.90 7.98
N GLY A 194 -12.74 -3.10 8.78
CA GLY A 194 -14.11 -2.71 8.43
C GLY A 194 -14.83 -3.68 7.47
N SER A 195 -14.15 -4.68 6.94
CA SER A 195 -14.82 -5.82 6.32
C SER A 195 -15.43 -6.65 7.45
N ALA A 196 -16.74 -6.70 7.56
CA ALA A 196 -17.37 -7.75 8.34
C ALA A 196 -16.92 -9.07 7.71
N GLU A 197 -15.91 -9.73 8.28
CA GLU A 197 -15.67 -11.14 7.98
C GLU A 197 -16.98 -11.86 8.27
N THR A 198 -17.59 -12.32 7.19
CA THR A 198 -18.54 -13.43 7.30
C THR A 198 -17.71 -14.59 7.84
N GLN A 199 -17.63 -14.71 9.16
CA GLN A 199 -17.22 -15.96 9.78
C GLN A 199 -18.29 -16.96 9.34
N ALA A 200 -17.97 -17.70 8.26
CA ALA A 200 -18.68 -18.93 7.96
C ALA A 200 -18.22 -19.94 9.02
N ASP A 201 -19.16 -20.31 9.89
CA ASP A 201 -19.10 -21.51 10.72
C ASP A 201 -18.81 -22.77 9.90
#